data_1abc9f96776161bf582a6755db08ac47
#
_entry.id   1abc9f96776161bf582a6755db08ac47
#
_cell.length_a   1.000
_cell.length_b   1.000
_cell.length_c   1.000
_cell.angle_alpha   90.00
_cell.angle_beta   90.00
_cell.angle_gamma   90.00
#
_symmetry.space_group_name_H-M   'P 1'
#
loop_
_entity.id
_entity.type
_entity.pdbx_description
1 polymer ?
#
loop_
_entity_poly.entity_id
_entity_poly.type
_entity_poly.pdbx_seq_one_letter_code
_entity_poly.pdbx_strand_id
1 'polypeptide(L)'
;MNRPSHPLLLTALLTSLLTLAGCGHMLAGMETNAIEEDQGERTWGRMVEDDSIETKSRVNIHAADEAFDNAHLNIVSYNGYVLIAGQVSSEALKAKATDVVREIRGVRRIYNELEIAAPSSGMTRTSDTWITTKVKSFYLGSSDIQGQRVKVVTENGVVYLMGLATRAEADRIAAEASDVGGVQKVVKLFELLD
;
A
#
# COMPACT_ATOMS: atom_id res chain seq x y z
N MET A 1 -8.89 -58.90 -30.30
CA MET A 1 -8.38 -58.01 -29.23
C MET A 1 -7.50 -56.94 -29.88
N ASN A 2 -8.10 -55.78 -30.24
CA ASN A 2 -7.37 -54.69 -30.88
C ASN A 2 -6.79 -53.76 -29.77
N ARG A 3 -5.46 -53.65 -29.76
CA ARG A 3 -4.79 -52.67 -28.91
C ARG A 3 -4.88 -51.30 -29.60
N PRO A 4 -5.38 -50.24 -28.94
CA PRO A 4 -5.36 -48.91 -29.52
C PRO A 4 -3.92 -48.39 -29.55
N SER A 5 -3.54 -47.87 -30.71
CA SER A 5 -2.23 -47.36 -31.03
C SER A 5 -1.88 -46.08 -30.24
N HIS A 6 -0.83 -46.16 -29.44
CA HIS A 6 -0.26 -45.09 -28.64
C HIS A 6 0.28 -43.84 -29.39
N PRO A 7 0.41 -43.77 -30.71
CA PRO A 7 0.91 -42.57 -31.40
C PRO A 7 -0.04 -41.36 -31.33
N LEU A 8 -1.36 -41.59 -31.28
CA LEU A 8 -2.36 -40.50 -31.19
C LEU A 8 -2.36 -39.77 -29.83
N LEU A 9 -2.08 -40.49 -28.74
CA LEU A 9 -1.95 -39.92 -27.40
C LEU A 9 -0.63 -39.13 -27.24
N LEU A 10 0.45 -39.61 -27.86
CA LEU A 10 1.75 -38.94 -27.83
C LEU A 10 1.74 -37.63 -28.62
N THR A 11 1.06 -37.61 -29.80
CA THR A 11 0.92 -36.37 -30.59
C THR A 11 0.02 -35.34 -29.91
N ALA A 12 -1.07 -35.77 -29.25
CA ALA A 12 -1.94 -34.88 -28.48
C ALA A 12 -1.21 -34.27 -27.27
N LEU A 13 -0.34 -35.02 -26.59
CA LEU A 13 0.46 -34.53 -25.46
C LEU A 13 1.55 -33.56 -25.94
N LEU A 14 2.17 -33.79 -27.08
CA LEU A 14 3.21 -32.93 -27.63
C LEU A 14 2.66 -31.60 -28.13
N THR A 15 1.45 -31.59 -28.74
CA THR A 15 0.77 -30.35 -29.16
C THR A 15 0.30 -29.52 -27.98
N SER A 16 -0.13 -30.14 -26.86
CA SER A 16 -0.51 -29.45 -25.63
C SER A 16 0.67 -28.75 -24.92
N LEU A 17 1.87 -29.34 -25.04
CA LEU A 17 3.09 -28.77 -24.43
C LEU A 17 3.63 -27.54 -25.19
N LEU A 18 3.42 -27.47 -26.51
CA LEU A 18 3.87 -26.35 -27.34
C LEU A 18 3.02 -25.08 -27.16
N THR A 19 1.77 -25.21 -26.69
CA THR A 19 0.89 -24.05 -26.48
C THR A 19 1.17 -23.30 -25.19
N LEU A 20 1.89 -23.87 -24.20
CA LEU A 20 2.23 -23.20 -22.94
C LEU A 20 3.47 -22.28 -23.03
N ALA A 21 4.30 -22.43 -24.06
CA ALA A 21 5.54 -21.63 -24.16
C ALA A 21 5.35 -20.30 -24.91
N GLY A 22 4.17 -19.99 -25.41
CA GLY A 22 3.94 -18.92 -26.38
C GLY A 22 3.39 -17.59 -25.83
N CYS A 23 2.92 -17.48 -24.60
CA CYS A 23 2.21 -16.29 -24.15
C CYS A 23 3.09 -15.05 -23.84
N GLY A 24 4.37 -15.25 -23.56
CA GLY A 24 5.26 -14.13 -23.21
C GLY A 24 5.77 -13.32 -24.41
N HIS A 25 5.96 -13.96 -25.56
CA HIS A 25 6.55 -13.30 -26.73
C HIS A 25 5.53 -12.62 -27.65
N MET A 26 4.25 -12.99 -27.56
CA MET A 26 3.21 -12.39 -28.40
C MET A 26 2.80 -10.98 -27.91
N LEU A 27 2.89 -10.72 -26.62
CA LEU A 27 2.61 -9.39 -26.03
C LEU A 27 3.71 -8.38 -26.35
N ALA A 28 4.98 -8.78 -26.40
CA ALA A 28 6.10 -7.90 -26.70
C ALA A 28 6.15 -7.43 -28.16
N GLY A 29 5.45 -8.10 -29.08
CA GLY A 29 5.41 -7.74 -30.50
C GLY A 29 4.26 -6.82 -30.90
N MET A 30 3.35 -6.48 -29.99
CA MET A 30 2.19 -5.61 -30.29
C MET A 30 2.40 -4.15 -29.86
N GLU A 31 3.37 -3.85 -29.01
CA GLU A 31 3.69 -2.48 -28.61
C GLU A 31 4.86 -1.96 -29.45
N THR A 32 4.57 -1.04 -30.36
CA THR A 32 5.56 -0.36 -31.20
C THR A 32 6.16 0.89 -30.53
N ASN A 33 5.67 1.24 -29.36
CA ASN A 33 6.14 2.41 -28.60
C ASN A 33 6.92 1.96 -27.35
N ALA A 34 7.91 2.76 -26.95
CA ALA A 34 8.59 2.58 -25.67
C ALA A 34 7.57 2.66 -24.54
N ILE A 35 7.70 1.77 -23.56
CA ILE A 35 6.90 1.83 -22.33
C ILE A 35 7.34 3.09 -21.59
N GLU A 36 6.49 4.11 -21.59
CA GLU A 36 6.70 5.30 -20.75
C GLU A 36 6.31 4.96 -19.32
N GLU A 37 7.32 4.86 -18.45
CA GLU A 37 7.08 4.70 -17.01
C GLU A 37 6.64 6.05 -16.45
N ASP A 38 5.44 6.07 -15.87
CA ASP A 38 4.96 7.23 -15.13
C ASP A 38 5.65 7.33 -13.78
N GLN A 39 6.44 8.38 -13.59
CA GLN A 39 7.21 8.60 -12.35
C GLN A 39 6.31 8.76 -11.11
N GLY A 40 5.04 9.11 -11.29
CA GLY A 40 4.07 9.21 -10.20
C GLY A 40 3.43 7.88 -9.80
N GLU A 41 3.71 6.78 -10.52
CA GLU A 41 3.14 5.46 -10.23
C GLU A 41 4.17 4.49 -9.66
N ARG A 42 3.71 3.65 -8.73
CA ARG A 42 4.51 2.52 -8.25
C ARG A 42 4.49 1.38 -9.27
N THR A 43 5.64 0.76 -9.49
CA THR A 43 5.71 -0.49 -10.25
C THR A 43 5.01 -1.63 -9.50
N TRP A 44 4.56 -2.65 -10.21
CA TRP A 44 3.99 -3.88 -9.62
C TRP A 44 4.93 -4.52 -8.59
N GLY A 45 6.23 -4.55 -8.88
CA GLY A 45 7.23 -5.07 -7.95
C GLY A 45 7.23 -4.30 -6.62
N ARG A 46 7.12 -2.98 -6.68
CA ARG A 46 7.02 -2.13 -5.49
C ARG A 46 5.74 -2.36 -4.70
N MET A 47 4.60 -2.59 -5.36
CA MET A 47 3.35 -2.90 -4.66
C MET A 47 3.47 -4.21 -3.85
N VAL A 48 4.03 -5.26 -4.45
CA VAL A 48 4.27 -6.55 -3.77
C VAL A 48 5.27 -6.39 -2.62
N GLU A 49 6.32 -5.58 -2.80
CA GLU A 49 7.29 -5.31 -1.75
C GLU A 49 6.65 -4.54 -0.58
N ASP A 50 5.82 -3.55 -0.85
CA ASP A 50 5.07 -2.78 0.15
C ASP A 50 4.14 -3.70 0.98
N ASP A 51 3.37 -4.59 0.33
CA ASP A 51 2.53 -5.58 1.02
C ASP A 51 3.34 -6.53 1.92
N SER A 52 4.54 -6.92 1.45
CA SER A 52 5.48 -7.72 2.24
C SER A 52 6.01 -6.96 3.45
N ILE A 53 6.32 -5.66 3.30
CA ILE A 53 6.77 -4.79 4.38
C ILE A 53 5.65 -4.63 5.42
N GLU A 54 4.41 -4.35 5.01
CA GLU A 54 3.26 -4.21 5.92
C GLU A 54 3.06 -5.50 6.74
N THR A 55 3.07 -6.65 6.07
CA THR A 55 2.90 -7.96 6.73
C THR A 55 4.01 -8.25 7.73
N LYS A 56 5.27 -8.09 7.33
CA LYS A 56 6.43 -8.31 8.21
C LYS A 56 6.42 -7.34 9.39
N SER A 57 6.10 -6.07 9.14
CA SER A 57 6.01 -5.06 10.19
C SER A 57 5.01 -5.46 11.26
N ARG A 58 3.81 -5.86 10.84
CA ARG A 58 2.75 -6.30 11.77
C ARG A 58 3.18 -7.52 12.59
N VAL A 59 3.65 -8.56 11.92
CA VAL A 59 4.06 -9.81 12.59
C VAL A 59 5.23 -9.56 13.55
N ASN A 60 6.25 -8.85 13.10
CA ASN A 60 7.46 -8.65 13.91
C ASN A 60 7.21 -7.72 15.10
N ILE A 61 6.35 -6.70 14.97
CA ILE A 61 5.98 -5.82 16.10
C ILE A 61 5.27 -6.64 17.18
N HIS A 62 4.26 -7.45 16.84
CA HIS A 62 3.58 -8.30 17.81
C HIS A 62 4.52 -9.34 18.43
N ALA A 63 5.45 -9.91 17.65
CA ALA A 63 6.44 -10.85 18.17
C ALA A 63 7.49 -10.20 19.10
N ALA A 64 7.72 -8.89 18.97
CA ALA A 64 8.71 -8.17 19.76
C ALA A 64 8.27 -7.86 21.20
N ASP A 65 6.95 -7.76 21.45
CA ASP A 65 6.40 -7.46 22.78
C ASP A 65 4.91 -7.80 22.85
N GLU A 66 4.50 -8.58 23.85
CA GLU A 66 3.11 -8.96 24.11
C GLU A 66 2.20 -7.74 24.39
N ALA A 67 2.75 -6.62 24.83
CA ALA A 67 1.98 -5.40 25.06
C ALA A 67 1.35 -4.84 23.76
N PHE A 68 1.87 -5.20 22.58
CA PHE A 68 1.26 -4.84 21.31
C PHE A 68 -0.05 -5.57 21.01
N ASP A 69 -0.33 -6.69 21.68
CA ASP A 69 -1.61 -7.41 21.53
C ASP A 69 -2.81 -6.57 21.99
N ASN A 70 -2.56 -5.61 22.89
CA ASN A 70 -3.55 -4.67 23.38
C ASN A 70 -3.47 -3.29 22.69
N ALA A 71 -2.64 -3.13 21.66
CA ALA A 71 -2.50 -1.90 20.89
C ALA A 71 -3.43 -1.89 19.68
N HIS A 72 -3.73 -0.69 19.17
CA HIS A 72 -4.28 -0.53 17.85
C HIS A 72 -3.18 -0.06 16.92
N LEU A 73 -2.83 -0.89 15.91
CA LEU A 73 -1.78 -0.60 14.95
C LEU A 73 -2.33 -0.60 13.53
N ASN A 74 -2.15 0.51 12.84
CA ASN A 74 -2.42 0.67 11.42
C ASN A 74 -1.10 0.91 10.70
N ILE A 75 -0.61 -0.09 9.97
CA ILE A 75 0.69 -0.07 9.31
C ILE A 75 0.48 -0.11 7.81
N VAL A 76 1.01 0.89 7.13
CA VAL A 76 0.86 1.07 5.68
C VAL A 76 2.20 1.40 5.07
N SER A 77 2.54 0.76 3.95
CA SER A 77 3.72 1.05 3.15
C SER A 77 3.35 1.60 1.78
N TYR A 78 4.10 2.58 1.33
CA TYR A 78 4.04 3.10 -0.03
C TYR A 78 5.44 3.43 -0.53
N ASN A 79 5.90 2.69 -1.53
CA ASN A 79 7.27 2.78 -2.09
C ASN A 79 8.38 2.68 -1.02
N GLY A 80 8.17 1.82 0.00
CA GLY A 80 9.09 1.65 1.13
C GLY A 80 9.05 2.76 2.18
N TYR A 81 8.15 3.74 2.05
CA TYR A 81 7.84 4.70 3.10
C TYR A 81 6.74 4.08 3.98
N VAL A 82 7.03 3.88 5.25
CA VAL A 82 6.14 3.17 6.18
C VAL A 82 5.52 4.15 7.16
N LEU A 83 4.20 4.18 7.19
CA LEU A 83 3.40 4.82 8.23
C LEU A 83 3.06 3.78 9.29
N ILE A 84 3.30 4.12 10.55
CA ILE A 84 2.83 3.39 11.72
C ILE A 84 1.91 4.34 12.49
N ALA A 85 0.60 4.16 12.38
CA ALA A 85 -0.39 4.97 13.07
C ALA A 85 -1.21 4.11 14.05
N GLY A 86 -1.94 4.74 14.96
CA GLY A 86 -2.74 4.07 15.96
C GLY A 86 -2.35 4.42 17.38
N GLN A 87 -2.61 3.53 18.33
CA GLN A 87 -2.42 3.80 19.76
C GLN A 87 -1.61 2.70 20.44
N VAL A 88 -0.68 3.11 21.29
CA VAL A 88 0.12 2.26 22.16
C VAL A 88 0.10 2.81 23.59
N SER A 89 0.42 1.96 24.58
CA SER A 89 0.34 2.35 25.99
C SER A 89 1.57 3.12 26.51
N SER A 90 2.65 3.21 25.74
CA SER A 90 3.88 3.88 26.23
C SER A 90 4.80 4.36 25.09
N GLU A 91 5.64 5.34 25.40
CA GLU A 91 6.72 5.80 24.51
C GLU A 91 7.73 4.69 24.19
N ALA A 92 7.97 3.76 25.14
CA ALA A 92 8.85 2.63 24.91
C ALA A 92 8.33 1.70 23.78
N LEU A 93 7.02 1.44 23.75
CA LEU A 93 6.40 0.65 22.69
C LEU A 93 6.41 1.42 21.36
N LYS A 94 6.15 2.74 21.38
CA LYS A 94 6.26 3.57 20.18
C LYS A 94 7.65 3.51 19.58
N ALA A 95 8.70 3.66 20.39
CA ALA A 95 10.09 3.55 19.95
C ALA A 95 10.39 2.13 19.42
N LYS A 96 10.00 1.09 20.17
CA LYS A 96 10.20 -0.31 19.79
C LYS A 96 9.56 -0.64 18.42
N ALA A 97 8.36 -0.13 18.14
CA ALA A 97 7.73 -0.31 16.84
C ALA A 97 8.60 0.26 15.69
N THR A 98 9.19 1.43 15.88
CA THR A 98 10.13 2.01 14.90
C THR A 98 11.35 1.12 14.71
N ASP A 99 11.96 0.64 15.80
CA ASP A 99 13.18 -0.15 15.72
C ASP A 99 12.94 -1.48 14.99
N VAL A 100 11.83 -2.15 15.28
CA VAL A 100 11.43 -3.37 14.58
C VAL A 100 11.23 -3.16 13.10
N VAL A 101 10.55 -2.08 12.71
CA VAL A 101 10.27 -1.79 11.28
C VAL A 101 11.54 -1.40 10.54
N ARG A 102 12.48 -0.75 11.20
CA ARG A 102 13.77 -0.32 10.61
C ARG A 102 14.60 -1.49 10.09
N GLU A 103 14.49 -2.66 10.73
CA GLU A 103 15.23 -3.87 10.35
C GLU A 103 14.64 -4.59 9.12
N ILE A 104 13.48 -4.15 8.64
CA ILE A 104 12.81 -4.81 7.52
C ILE A 104 13.42 -4.33 6.22
N ARG A 105 13.90 -5.29 5.42
CA ARG A 105 14.45 -5.00 4.09
C ARG A 105 13.40 -4.31 3.21
N GLY A 106 13.82 -3.25 2.51
CA GLY A 106 12.97 -2.47 1.61
C GLY A 106 12.37 -1.23 2.26
N VAL A 107 12.41 -1.11 3.59
CA VAL A 107 12.00 0.11 4.30
C VAL A 107 13.02 1.23 4.02
N ARG A 108 12.53 2.35 3.50
CA ARG A 108 13.32 3.53 3.13
C ARG A 108 13.14 4.68 4.10
N ARG A 109 11.92 4.82 4.66
CA ARG A 109 11.55 5.85 5.63
C ARG A 109 10.43 5.37 6.53
N ILE A 110 10.44 5.79 7.79
CA ILE A 110 9.41 5.47 8.78
C ILE A 110 8.82 6.76 9.32
N TYR A 111 7.49 6.84 9.28
CA TYR A 111 6.68 7.85 9.94
C TYR A 111 5.94 7.18 11.10
N ASN A 112 6.43 7.42 12.32
CA ASN A 112 5.82 6.86 13.51
C ASN A 112 4.87 7.88 14.13
N GLU A 113 3.61 7.78 13.76
CA GLU A 113 2.49 8.61 14.19
C GLU A 113 1.65 7.91 15.28
N LEU A 114 2.24 6.95 16.00
CA LEU A 114 1.58 6.31 17.15
C LEU A 114 1.33 7.33 18.26
N GLU A 115 0.12 7.30 18.80
CA GLU A 115 -0.28 8.10 19.96
C GLU A 115 -0.17 7.27 21.25
N ILE A 116 0.20 7.91 22.35
CA ILE A 116 0.20 7.27 23.67
C ILE A 116 -1.20 7.40 24.26
N ALA A 117 -2.03 6.42 24.01
CA ALA A 117 -3.44 6.40 24.39
C ALA A 117 -3.98 4.96 24.47
N ALA A 118 -5.18 4.83 25.04
CA ALA A 118 -5.96 3.60 24.89
C ALA A 118 -6.37 3.39 23.41
N PRO A 119 -6.52 2.14 22.95
CA PRO A 119 -6.96 1.85 21.60
C PRO A 119 -8.26 2.56 21.24
N SER A 120 -8.35 3.08 20.02
CA SER A 120 -9.54 3.74 19.50
C SER A 120 -10.77 2.83 19.54
N SER A 121 -11.94 3.42 19.80
CA SER A 121 -13.20 2.69 19.82
C SER A 121 -13.59 2.17 18.43
N GLY A 122 -14.44 1.14 18.37
CA GLY A 122 -15.01 0.67 17.12
C GLY A 122 -15.78 1.76 16.36
N MET A 123 -16.45 2.68 17.09
CA MET A 123 -17.16 3.81 16.50
C MET A 123 -16.20 4.81 15.86
N THR A 124 -15.08 5.10 16.50
CA THR A 124 -14.01 5.96 15.97
C THR A 124 -13.47 5.37 14.67
N ARG A 125 -13.11 4.09 14.64
CA ARG A 125 -12.61 3.40 13.45
C ARG A 125 -13.63 3.37 12.30
N THR A 126 -14.91 3.25 12.61
CA THR A 126 -15.96 3.35 11.60
C THR A 126 -16.04 4.77 11.02
N SER A 127 -15.93 5.80 11.87
CA SER A 127 -15.85 7.20 11.42
C SER A 127 -14.64 7.44 10.52
N ASP A 128 -13.47 6.93 10.89
CA ASP A 128 -12.23 7.05 10.11
C ASP A 128 -12.35 6.36 8.74
N THR A 129 -12.98 5.19 8.71
CA THR A 129 -13.28 4.49 7.44
C THR A 129 -14.18 5.34 6.54
N TRP A 130 -15.19 5.99 7.12
CA TRP A 130 -16.10 6.89 6.40
C TRP A 130 -15.36 8.13 5.86
N ILE A 131 -14.50 8.75 6.67
CA ILE A 131 -13.65 9.87 6.24
C ILE A 131 -12.74 9.45 5.08
N THR A 132 -12.03 8.33 5.22
CA THR A 132 -11.18 7.78 4.15
C THR A 132 -11.96 7.58 2.85
N THR A 133 -13.17 7.03 2.94
CA THR A 133 -14.03 6.79 1.77
C THR A 133 -14.42 8.09 1.09
N LYS A 134 -14.81 9.11 1.86
CA LYS A 134 -15.14 10.43 1.32
C LYS A 134 -13.94 11.07 0.62
N VAL A 135 -12.77 11.11 1.27
CA VAL A 135 -11.55 11.68 0.68
C VAL A 135 -11.23 10.99 -0.65
N LYS A 136 -11.23 9.65 -0.66
CA LYS A 136 -10.99 8.89 -1.90
C LYS A 136 -12.02 9.17 -2.98
N SER A 137 -13.30 9.32 -2.62
CA SER A 137 -14.36 9.65 -3.58
C SER A 137 -14.16 11.03 -4.20
N PHE A 138 -13.71 12.01 -3.42
CA PHE A 138 -13.36 13.33 -3.93
C PHE A 138 -12.21 13.24 -4.94
N TYR A 139 -11.14 12.52 -4.60
CA TYR A 139 -9.99 12.38 -5.51
C TYR A 139 -10.34 11.65 -6.82
N LEU A 140 -11.23 10.66 -6.78
CA LEU A 140 -11.69 9.96 -7.99
C LEU A 140 -12.59 10.84 -8.88
N GLY A 141 -13.27 11.83 -8.30
CA GLY A 141 -14.10 12.80 -9.02
C GLY A 141 -13.34 14.05 -9.47
N SER A 142 -12.14 14.28 -9.00
CA SER A 142 -11.31 15.43 -9.37
C SER A 142 -10.65 15.21 -10.73
N SER A 143 -10.66 16.22 -11.60
CA SER A 143 -9.90 16.22 -12.84
C SER A 143 -8.42 16.54 -12.64
N ASP A 144 -8.09 17.14 -11.50
CA ASP A 144 -6.77 17.71 -11.23
C ASP A 144 -5.91 16.83 -10.30
N ILE A 145 -6.52 15.78 -9.74
CA ILE A 145 -5.85 14.81 -8.86
C ILE A 145 -5.96 13.41 -9.45
N GLN A 146 -4.82 12.78 -9.65
CA GLN A 146 -4.78 11.35 -9.99
C GLN A 146 -4.97 10.50 -8.72
N GLY A 147 -6.22 10.41 -8.26
CA GLY A 147 -6.58 9.80 -6.97
C GLY A 147 -6.11 8.35 -6.78
N GLN A 148 -5.88 7.62 -7.87
CA GLN A 148 -5.37 6.24 -7.86
C GLN A 148 -3.93 6.15 -7.30
N ARG A 149 -3.14 7.24 -7.42
CA ARG A 149 -1.75 7.31 -6.94
C ARG A 149 -1.64 7.72 -5.47
N VAL A 150 -2.78 8.09 -4.84
CA VAL A 150 -2.79 8.59 -3.47
C VAL A 150 -3.30 7.50 -2.52
N LYS A 151 -2.45 7.07 -1.62
CA LYS A 151 -2.86 6.22 -0.49
C LYS A 151 -3.37 7.14 0.62
N VAL A 152 -4.61 6.92 1.03
CA VAL A 152 -5.26 7.67 2.10
C VAL A 152 -5.46 6.75 3.30
N VAL A 153 -4.98 7.18 4.45
CA VAL A 153 -5.14 6.50 5.74
C VAL A 153 -5.73 7.50 6.73
N THR A 154 -6.75 7.11 7.47
CA THR A 154 -7.33 7.96 8.51
C THR A 154 -7.24 7.27 9.87
N GLU A 155 -6.76 7.99 10.88
CA GLU A 155 -6.68 7.55 12.26
C GLU A 155 -7.07 8.71 13.19
N ASN A 156 -8.08 8.52 14.04
CA ASN A 156 -8.63 9.54 14.93
C ASN A 156 -8.94 10.88 14.22
N GLY A 157 -9.50 10.85 13.01
CA GLY A 157 -9.81 12.04 12.21
C GLY A 157 -8.59 12.72 11.58
N VAL A 158 -7.37 12.21 11.81
CA VAL A 158 -6.15 12.64 11.12
C VAL A 158 -6.01 11.87 9.82
N VAL A 159 -5.93 12.57 8.70
CA VAL A 159 -5.75 11.98 7.36
C VAL A 159 -4.28 12.03 6.97
N TYR A 160 -3.69 10.89 6.76
CA TYR A 160 -2.32 10.71 6.25
C TYR A 160 -2.39 10.42 4.76
N LEU A 161 -1.64 11.20 3.98
CA LEU A 161 -1.59 11.10 2.52
C LEU A 161 -0.21 10.64 2.08
N MET A 162 -0.14 9.50 1.41
CA MET A 162 1.10 8.93 0.89
C MET A 162 1.00 8.78 -0.62
N GLY A 163 2.13 8.86 -1.32
CA GLY A 163 2.18 8.77 -2.77
C GLY A 163 3.51 9.28 -3.30
N LEU A 164 3.66 9.22 -4.62
CA LEU A 164 4.72 9.88 -5.37
C LEU A 164 4.09 11.13 -5.98
N ALA A 165 4.61 12.32 -5.65
CA ALA A 165 4.02 13.58 -6.12
C ALA A 165 5.06 14.70 -6.13
N THR A 166 4.87 15.68 -6.98
CA THR A 166 5.55 16.97 -6.86
C THR A 166 5.03 17.73 -5.63
N ARG A 167 5.77 18.70 -5.14
CA ARG A 167 5.35 19.53 -4.02
C ARG A 167 4.01 20.22 -4.27
N ALA A 168 3.83 20.74 -5.49
CA ALA A 168 2.60 21.42 -5.88
C ALA A 168 1.39 20.47 -5.92
N GLU A 169 1.58 19.23 -6.37
CA GLU A 169 0.53 18.21 -6.34
C GLU A 169 0.20 17.79 -4.91
N ALA A 170 1.21 17.54 -4.07
CA ALA A 170 1.02 17.19 -2.68
C ALA A 170 0.23 18.27 -1.90
N ASP A 171 0.47 19.54 -2.21
CA ASP A 171 -0.24 20.66 -1.58
C ASP A 171 -1.70 20.72 -2.04
N ARG A 172 -1.99 20.53 -3.34
CA ARG A 172 -3.38 20.46 -3.84
C ARG A 172 -4.15 19.28 -3.25
N ILE A 173 -3.53 18.09 -3.26
CA ILE A 173 -4.12 16.86 -2.69
C ILE A 173 -4.47 17.08 -1.21
N ALA A 174 -3.57 17.70 -0.45
CA ALA A 174 -3.80 17.97 0.96
C ALA A 174 -4.89 19.03 1.20
N ALA A 175 -4.96 20.06 0.37
CA ALA A 175 -6.00 21.08 0.44
C ALA A 175 -7.40 20.47 0.25
N GLU A 176 -7.60 19.65 -0.81
CA GLU A 176 -8.88 18.98 -1.03
C GLU A 176 -9.27 18.02 0.10
N ALA A 177 -8.30 17.31 0.69
CA ALA A 177 -8.59 16.46 1.85
C ALA A 177 -9.06 17.26 3.06
N SER A 178 -8.49 18.45 3.28
CA SER A 178 -8.82 19.28 4.44
C SER A 178 -10.26 19.81 4.42
N ASP A 179 -10.85 19.93 3.23
CA ASP A 179 -12.23 20.40 3.04
C ASP A 179 -13.27 19.31 3.30
N VAL A 180 -12.85 18.06 3.46
CA VAL A 180 -13.76 16.93 3.69
C VAL A 180 -14.29 16.93 5.13
N GLY A 181 -15.61 17.00 5.28
CA GLY A 181 -16.25 16.99 6.59
C GLY A 181 -15.90 15.78 7.45
N GLY A 182 -15.34 16.04 8.64
CA GLY A 182 -14.84 15.05 9.60
C GLY A 182 -13.33 14.98 9.69
N VAL A 183 -12.59 15.52 8.72
CA VAL A 183 -11.14 15.64 8.77
C VAL A 183 -10.76 16.71 9.80
N GLN A 184 -9.91 16.33 10.76
CA GLN A 184 -9.39 17.24 11.79
C GLN A 184 -8.01 17.79 11.43
N LYS A 185 -7.19 16.96 10.75
CA LYS A 185 -5.84 17.30 10.35
C LYS A 185 -5.45 16.49 9.11
N VAL A 186 -4.63 17.09 8.25
CA VAL A 186 -4.01 16.40 7.11
C VAL A 186 -2.50 16.38 7.29
N VAL A 187 -1.89 15.22 7.11
CA VAL A 187 -0.44 15.00 7.19
C VAL A 187 0.05 14.50 5.84
N LYS A 188 0.98 15.24 5.24
CA LYS A 188 1.59 14.90 3.95
C LYS A 188 2.82 14.02 4.17
N LEU A 189 2.79 12.79 3.67
CA LEU A 189 3.86 11.80 3.75
C LEU A 189 4.31 11.36 2.35
N PHE A 190 4.23 12.26 1.39
CA PHE A 190 4.62 12.01 0.01
C PHE A 190 6.14 11.84 -0.14
N GLU A 191 6.55 10.97 -1.04
CA GLU A 191 7.87 11.02 -1.64
C GLU A 191 7.83 12.08 -2.75
N LEU A 192 8.63 13.14 -2.59
CA LEU A 192 8.66 14.25 -3.53
C LEU A 192 9.52 13.90 -4.75
N LEU A 193 9.01 14.25 -5.94
CA LEU A 193 9.65 14.01 -7.24
C LEU A 193 10.48 15.21 -7.73
N ASP A 194 10.41 16.36 -7.03
CA ASP A 194 11.09 17.65 -7.31
C ASP A 194 12.01 18.09 -6.17
#